data_ab02dae9304ae202fad798fc0861a35d
#
_entry.id   ab02dae9304ae202fad798fc0861a35d
#
_cell.length_a   1.000
_cell.length_b   1.000
_cell.length_c   1.000
_cell.angle_alpha   90.00
_cell.angle_beta   90.00
_cell.angle_gamma   90.00
#
_symmetry.space_group_name_H-M   'P 1'
#
loop_
_entity.id
_entity.type
_entity.pdbx_description
1 polymer ?
#
loop_
_entity_poly.entity_id
_entity_poly.type
_entity_poly.pdbx_seq_one_letter_code
_entity_poly.pdbx_strand_id
1 'polypeptide(L)'
;NVIYMLAYLFIGAPISYGLYFTYLKFCRGAELKVENLFGLFNSKYYTKSICLYLLTTIYTFLWSLLLVIPGIIKGLSYSMAPYILLDNPEITAEEAICRSMEMMRGHKMDLFLMGLGYAGLAILSCFLLCIPLLWLAPYYVTVITKFYEDLKAEQVREIPIQ
;
A
#
# COMPACT_ATOMS: atom_id res chain seq x y z
N ASN A 1 -23.19 10.18 2.12
CA ASN A 1 -23.86 8.92 2.48
C ASN A 1 -22.96 8.07 3.36
N VAL A 2 -23.21 8.15 4.68
CA VAL A 2 -22.44 7.45 5.73
C VAL A 2 -22.43 5.92 5.49
N ILE A 3 -23.53 5.36 4.96
CA ILE A 3 -23.70 3.93 4.66
C ILE A 3 -22.66 3.45 3.63
N TYR A 4 -22.41 4.22 2.56
CA TYR A 4 -21.38 3.88 1.57
C TYR A 4 -19.97 3.95 2.15
N MET A 5 -19.70 4.91 3.02
CA MET A 5 -18.42 5.06 3.69
C MET A 5 -18.16 3.90 4.65
N LEU A 6 -19.18 3.46 5.40
CA LEU A 6 -19.10 2.29 6.27
C LEU A 6 -18.93 1.00 5.46
N ALA A 7 -19.70 0.82 4.37
CA ALA A 7 -19.55 -0.34 3.49
C ALA A 7 -18.15 -0.41 2.88
N TYR A 8 -17.60 0.73 2.43
CA TYR A 8 -16.24 0.78 1.92
C TYR A 8 -15.19 0.45 3.00
N LEU A 9 -15.38 0.92 4.23
CA LEU A 9 -14.49 0.62 5.34
C LEU A 9 -14.45 -0.88 5.68
N PHE A 10 -15.64 -1.52 5.77
CA PHE A 10 -15.73 -2.92 6.20
C PHE A 10 -15.46 -3.93 5.09
N ILE A 11 -15.70 -3.58 3.84
CA ILE A 11 -15.56 -4.47 2.69
C ILE A 11 -14.38 -4.03 1.81
N GLY A 12 -14.29 -2.76 1.46
CA GLY A 12 -13.28 -2.24 0.54
C GLY A 12 -11.87 -2.28 1.11
N ALA A 13 -11.70 -1.93 2.39
CA ALA A 13 -10.38 -1.98 3.02
C ALA A 13 -9.81 -3.42 3.05
N PRO A 14 -10.51 -4.45 3.57
CA PRO A 14 -9.99 -5.82 3.54
C PRO A 14 -9.70 -6.35 2.13
N ILE A 15 -10.53 -6.00 1.14
CA ILE A 15 -10.30 -6.39 -0.26
C ILE A 15 -9.02 -5.75 -0.80
N SER A 16 -8.80 -4.46 -0.53
CA SER A 16 -7.57 -3.75 -0.94
C SER A 16 -6.33 -4.40 -0.33
N TYR A 17 -6.38 -4.75 0.96
CA TYR A 17 -5.29 -5.48 1.62
C TYR A 17 -5.14 -6.91 1.07
N GLY A 18 -6.23 -7.58 0.68
CA GLY A 18 -6.20 -8.86 -0.01
C GLY A 18 -5.46 -8.78 -1.35
N LEU A 19 -5.64 -7.69 -2.09
CA LEU A 19 -4.87 -7.41 -3.30
C LEU A 19 -3.38 -7.26 -3.00
N TYR A 20 -2.99 -6.45 -2.02
CA TYR A 20 -1.58 -6.30 -1.62
C TYR A 20 -0.96 -7.65 -1.24
N PHE A 21 -1.69 -8.47 -0.47
CA PHE A 21 -1.24 -9.80 -0.09
C PHE A 21 -1.04 -10.73 -1.29
N THR A 22 -1.97 -10.71 -2.24
CA THR A 22 -1.90 -11.53 -3.45
C THR A 22 -0.71 -11.13 -4.32
N TYR A 23 -0.50 -9.83 -4.53
CA TYR A 23 0.64 -9.33 -5.30
C TYR A 23 1.98 -9.56 -4.60
N LEU A 24 2.02 -9.42 -3.27
CA LEU A 24 3.21 -9.73 -2.49
C LEU A 24 3.61 -11.20 -2.65
N LYS A 25 2.65 -12.12 -2.56
CA LYS A 25 2.89 -13.55 -2.83
C LYS A 25 3.35 -13.81 -4.27
N PHE A 26 2.75 -13.14 -5.23
CA PHE A 26 3.13 -13.26 -6.64
C PHE A 26 4.57 -12.80 -6.88
N CYS A 27 4.99 -11.68 -6.32
CA CYS A 27 6.38 -11.21 -6.41
C CYS A 27 7.37 -12.17 -5.76
N ARG A 28 6.93 -12.98 -4.79
CA ARG A 28 7.71 -14.04 -4.14
C ARG A 28 7.63 -15.40 -4.88
N GLY A 29 7.05 -15.44 -6.09
CA GLY A 29 6.99 -16.64 -6.94
C GLY A 29 5.82 -17.58 -6.66
N ALA A 30 4.82 -17.16 -5.89
CA ALA A 30 3.61 -17.95 -5.67
C ALA A 30 2.56 -17.70 -6.77
N GLU A 31 1.70 -18.68 -7.00
CA GLU A 31 0.60 -18.57 -7.95
C GLU A 31 -0.47 -17.54 -7.50
N LEU A 32 -1.00 -16.79 -8.47
CA LEU A 32 -2.14 -15.91 -8.25
C LEU A 32 -3.41 -16.76 -8.05
N LYS A 33 -3.92 -16.78 -6.81
CA LYS A 33 -5.19 -17.44 -6.49
C LYS A 33 -6.19 -16.41 -5.97
N VAL A 34 -7.38 -16.42 -6.55
CA VAL A 34 -8.49 -15.53 -6.13
C VAL A 34 -8.87 -15.74 -4.66
N GLU A 35 -8.68 -16.95 -4.15
CA GLU A 35 -8.89 -17.32 -2.75
C GLU A 35 -8.05 -16.47 -1.79
N ASN A 36 -6.86 -16.04 -2.20
CA ASN A 36 -6.00 -15.17 -1.39
C ASN A 36 -6.60 -13.78 -1.15
N LEU A 37 -7.46 -13.28 -2.05
CA LEU A 37 -8.16 -12.01 -1.88
C LEU A 37 -9.13 -12.04 -0.69
N PHE A 38 -9.79 -13.18 -0.51
CA PHE A 38 -10.79 -13.38 0.53
C PHE A 38 -10.20 -14.00 1.80
N GLY A 39 -8.98 -14.52 1.74
CA GLY A 39 -8.30 -15.15 2.87
C GLY A 39 -8.12 -14.25 4.08
N LEU A 40 -8.09 -12.93 3.88
CA LEU A 40 -7.97 -11.96 4.96
C LEU A 40 -9.26 -11.73 5.74
N PHE A 41 -10.43 -12.10 5.20
CA PHE A 41 -11.72 -11.93 5.89
C PHE A 41 -11.88 -12.84 7.11
N ASN A 42 -11.21 -13.98 7.14
CA ASN A 42 -11.32 -14.97 8.21
C ASN A 42 -10.06 -15.05 9.08
N SER A 43 -9.24 -14.03 9.12
CA SER A 43 -7.96 -14.05 9.83
C SER A 43 -7.85 -12.93 10.86
N LYS A 44 -6.90 -13.08 11.78
CA LYS A 44 -6.49 -12.01 12.69
C LYS A 44 -6.00 -10.72 11.98
N TYR A 45 -5.78 -10.79 10.67
CA TYR A 45 -5.43 -9.64 9.84
C TYR A 45 -6.61 -8.69 9.60
N TYR A 46 -7.85 -9.18 9.66
CA TYR A 46 -9.05 -8.37 9.37
C TYR A 46 -9.13 -7.11 10.24
N THR A 47 -9.11 -7.29 11.55
CA THR A 47 -9.20 -6.17 12.50
C THR A 47 -8.00 -5.23 12.39
N LYS A 48 -6.80 -5.78 12.22
CA LYS A 48 -5.57 -4.99 12.07
C LYS A 48 -5.55 -4.19 10.77
N SER A 49 -6.06 -4.76 9.67
CA SER A 49 -6.18 -4.07 8.38
C SER A 49 -7.14 -2.88 8.45
N ILE A 50 -8.29 -3.04 9.11
CA ILE A 50 -9.24 -1.95 9.33
C ILE A 50 -8.62 -0.87 10.21
N CYS A 51 -7.97 -1.25 11.30
CA CYS A 51 -7.30 -0.32 12.20
C CYS A 51 -6.20 0.48 11.47
N LEU A 52 -5.37 -0.19 10.69
CA LEU A 52 -4.32 0.45 9.90
C LEU A 52 -4.92 1.40 8.87
N TYR A 53 -5.98 0.98 8.16
CA TYR A 53 -6.66 1.83 7.18
C TYR A 53 -7.21 3.11 7.83
N LEU A 54 -7.88 2.99 8.97
CA LEU A 54 -8.41 4.14 9.72
C LEU A 54 -7.29 5.07 10.16
N LEU A 55 -6.23 4.54 10.79
CA LEU A 55 -5.12 5.34 11.27
C LEU A 55 -4.41 6.08 10.13
N THR A 56 -4.08 5.39 9.05
CA THR A 56 -3.43 6.03 7.89
C THR A 56 -4.32 7.08 7.25
N THR A 57 -5.63 6.83 7.14
CA THR A 57 -6.59 7.80 6.60
C THR A 57 -6.70 9.03 7.49
N ILE A 58 -6.86 8.86 8.81
CA ILE A 58 -6.95 9.96 9.76
C ILE A 58 -5.66 10.78 9.75
N TYR A 59 -4.51 10.14 9.82
CA TYR A 59 -3.22 10.85 9.83
C TYR A 59 -2.98 11.60 8.51
N THR A 60 -3.24 10.98 7.38
CA THR A 60 -3.10 11.63 6.07
C THR A 60 -4.08 12.79 5.93
N PHE A 61 -5.33 12.63 6.38
CA PHE A 61 -6.33 13.69 6.36
C PHE A 61 -5.92 14.88 7.24
N LEU A 62 -5.44 14.64 8.47
CA LEU A 62 -4.97 15.70 9.37
C LEU A 62 -3.81 16.50 8.74
N TRP A 63 -2.84 15.80 8.14
CA TRP A 63 -1.73 16.46 7.46
C TRP A 63 -2.16 17.19 6.20
N SER A 64 -3.14 16.67 5.45
CA SER A 64 -3.69 17.34 4.26
C SER A 64 -4.50 18.58 4.61
N LEU A 65 -5.15 18.59 5.78
CA LEU A 65 -5.87 19.76 6.29
C LEU A 65 -4.91 20.90 6.65
N LEU A 66 -3.71 20.55 7.14
CA LEU A 66 -2.70 21.55 7.49
C LEU A 66 -2.09 22.21 6.24
N LEU A 67 -1.70 21.40 5.25
CA LEU A 67 -1.18 21.81 3.93
C LEU A 67 -1.17 20.59 2.99
N VAL A 68 -1.50 20.78 1.73
CA VAL A 68 -1.54 19.69 0.72
C VAL A 68 -0.17 19.01 0.57
N ILE A 69 0.91 19.77 0.53
CA ILE A 69 2.28 19.24 0.34
C ILE A 69 2.70 18.29 1.47
N PRO A 70 2.61 18.63 2.77
CA PRO A 70 2.93 17.66 3.83
C PRO A 70 1.96 16.47 3.86
N GLY A 71 0.71 16.63 3.43
CA GLY A 71 -0.23 15.52 3.25
C GLY A 71 0.28 14.47 2.24
N ILE A 72 0.77 14.91 1.09
CA ILE A 72 1.38 14.04 0.08
C ILE A 72 2.63 13.34 0.64
N ILE A 73 3.53 14.08 1.29
CA ILE A 73 4.77 13.52 1.87
C ILE A 73 4.46 12.46 2.94
N LYS A 74 3.43 12.69 3.76
CA LYS A 74 3.01 11.72 4.78
C LYS A 74 2.27 10.53 4.17
N GLY A 75 1.45 10.74 3.14
CA GLY A 75 0.83 9.66 2.39
C GLY A 75 1.87 8.71 1.78
N LEU A 76 2.92 9.25 1.16
CA LEU A 76 4.05 8.46 0.67
C LEU A 76 4.78 7.72 1.79
N SER A 77 4.93 8.34 2.97
CA SER A 77 5.57 7.72 4.12
C SER A 77 4.79 6.54 4.69
N TYR A 78 3.47 6.49 4.53
CA TYR A 78 2.61 5.43 5.05
C TYR A 78 2.31 4.34 4.02
N SER A 79 2.74 4.52 2.77
CA SER A 79 2.40 3.62 1.65
C SER A 79 2.87 2.19 1.82
N MET A 80 3.97 1.96 2.57
CA MET A 80 4.52 0.62 2.82
C MET A 80 3.91 -0.07 4.05
N ALA A 81 3.13 0.65 4.88
CA ALA A 81 2.53 0.09 6.09
C ALA A 81 1.65 -1.16 5.85
N PRO A 82 0.82 -1.25 4.78
CA PRO A 82 0.07 -2.46 4.48
C PRO A 82 0.95 -3.69 4.27
N TYR A 83 2.04 -3.55 3.54
CA TYR A 83 2.96 -4.64 3.24
C TYR A 83 3.70 -5.11 4.50
N ILE A 84 4.14 -4.17 5.34
CA ILE A 84 4.81 -4.45 6.62
C ILE A 84 3.87 -5.21 7.57
N LEU A 85 2.60 -4.80 7.65
CA LEU A 85 1.61 -5.47 8.48
C LEU A 85 1.33 -6.89 7.99
N LEU A 86 1.31 -7.09 6.66
CA LEU A 86 1.10 -8.42 6.06
C LEU A 86 2.27 -9.37 6.32
N ASP A 87 3.49 -8.84 6.31
CA ASP A 87 4.68 -9.62 6.63
C ASP A 87 4.81 -9.95 8.12
N ASN A 88 4.33 -9.04 8.97
CA ASN A 88 4.45 -9.15 10.43
C ASN A 88 3.08 -9.00 11.10
N PRO A 89 2.25 -10.04 11.11
CA PRO A 89 0.87 -9.96 11.62
C PRO A 89 0.80 -9.74 13.13
N GLU A 90 1.89 -9.91 13.86
CA GLU A 90 1.94 -9.75 15.30
C GLU A 90 2.06 -8.28 15.73
N ILE A 91 2.59 -7.41 14.85
CA ILE A 91 2.76 -5.99 15.18
C ILE A 91 1.44 -5.24 15.20
N THR A 92 1.45 -4.08 15.84
CA THR A 92 0.30 -3.17 15.85
C THR A 92 0.23 -2.33 14.57
N ALA A 93 -0.93 -1.73 14.29
CA ALA A 93 -1.09 -0.82 13.15
C ALA A 93 -0.19 0.43 13.28
N GLU A 94 -0.03 0.96 14.50
CA GLU A 94 0.87 2.10 14.76
C GLU A 94 2.32 1.74 14.49
N GLU A 95 2.76 0.57 14.92
CA GLU A 95 4.10 0.08 14.68
C GLU A 95 4.36 -0.12 13.19
N ALA A 96 3.39 -0.64 12.42
CA ALA A 96 3.48 -0.75 10.98
C ALA A 96 3.66 0.62 10.29
N ILE A 97 2.94 1.64 10.77
CA ILE A 97 3.08 3.03 10.28
C ILE A 97 4.47 3.58 10.61
N CYS A 98 4.96 3.39 11.85
CA CYS A 98 6.29 3.85 12.25
C CYS A 98 7.38 3.21 11.42
N ARG A 99 7.34 1.89 11.24
CA ARG A 99 8.30 1.16 10.38
C ARG A 99 8.21 1.59 8.92
N SER A 100 7.01 1.89 8.40
CA SER A 100 6.83 2.42 7.06
C SER A 100 7.48 3.80 6.89
N MET A 101 7.32 4.69 7.88
CA MET A 101 7.97 6.00 7.85
C MET A 101 9.49 5.90 7.86
N GLU A 102 10.05 4.94 8.60
CA GLU A 102 11.48 4.69 8.68
C GLU A 102 12.01 4.11 7.36
N MET A 103 11.38 3.07 6.84
CA MET A 103 11.71 2.44 5.55
C MET A 103 11.67 3.45 4.39
N MET A 104 10.74 4.40 4.41
CA MET A 104 10.59 5.42 3.37
C MET A 104 11.51 6.63 3.54
N ARG A 105 12.42 6.64 4.52
CA ARG A 105 13.43 7.71 4.64
C ARG A 105 14.41 7.59 3.47
N GLY A 106 14.56 8.68 2.73
CA GLY A 106 15.41 8.73 1.53
C GLY A 106 14.70 8.33 0.24
N HIS A 107 13.72 7.41 0.28
CA HIS A 107 13.09 6.81 -0.90
C HIS A 107 11.72 7.39 -1.28
N LYS A 108 11.27 8.47 -0.60
CA LYS A 108 9.98 9.10 -0.90
C LYS A 108 9.92 9.69 -2.30
N MET A 109 11.03 10.21 -2.79
CA MET A 109 11.12 10.81 -4.12
C MET A 109 11.02 9.74 -5.20
N ASP A 110 11.62 8.56 -4.98
CA ASP A 110 11.57 7.44 -5.92
C ASP A 110 10.12 6.96 -6.09
N LEU A 111 9.42 6.76 -4.98
CA LEU A 111 8.00 6.40 -5.01
C LEU A 111 7.13 7.50 -5.63
N PHE A 112 7.44 8.77 -5.36
CA PHE A 112 6.74 9.91 -5.96
C PHE A 112 6.91 9.94 -7.48
N LEU A 113 8.14 9.75 -7.98
CA LEU A 113 8.44 9.70 -9.42
C LEU A 113 7.76 8.51 -10.10
N MET A 114 7.74 7.33 -9.46
CA MET A 114 6.97 6.17 -9.95
C MET A 114 5.49 6.50 -10.05
N GLY A 115 4.91 7.14 -9.04
CA GLY A 115 3.52 7.59 -9.03
C GLY A 115 3.22 8.62 -10.12
N LEU A 116 4.14 9.57 -10.34
CA LEU A 116 4.02 10.59 -11.38
C LEU A 116 4.06 9.97 -12.79
N GLY A 117 4.98 9.02 -13.01
CA GLY A 117 5.05 8.25 -14.26
C GLY A 117 3.75 7.49 -14.54
N TYR A 118 3.21 6.84 -13.51
CA TYR A 118 1.92 6.15 -13.59
C TYR A 118 0.77 7.13 -13.89
N ALA A 119 0.73 8.29 -13.22
CA ALA A 119 -0.27 9.31 -13.49
C ALA A 119 -0.21 9.83 -14.93
N GLY A 120 1.00 10.04 -15.47
CA GLY A 120 1.19 10.41 -16.87
C GLY A 120 0.65 9.36 -17.84
N LEU A 121 0.94 8.08 -17.59
CA LEU A 121 0.40 6.96 -18.38
C LEU A 121 -1.12 6.83 -18.23
N ALA A 122 -1.67 7.08 -17.04
CA ALA A 122 -3.11 7.06 -16.81
C ALA A 122 -3.83 8.18 -17.59
N ILE A 123 -3.26 9.38 -17.61
CA ILE A 123 -3.78 10.51 -18.41
C ILE A 123 -3.75 10.16 -19.90
N LEU A 124 -2.63 9.62 -20.40
CA LEU A 124 -2.51 9.19 -21.79
C LEU A 124 -3.53 8.09 -22.15
N SER A 125 -3.78 7.16 -21.21
CA SER A 125 -4.77 6.10 -21.36
C SER A 125 -6.19 6.62 -21.46
N CYS A 126 -6.52 7.76 -20.82
CA CYS A 126 -7.82 8.41 -20.98
C CYS A 126 -8.08 8.89 -22.41
N PHE A 127 -7.05 9.34 -23.13
CA PHE A 127 -7.15 9.69 -24.54
C PHE A 127 -7.34 8.47 -25.47
N LEU A 128 -6.93 7.29 -25.03
CA LEU A 128 -7.05 6.01 -25.73
C LEU A 128 -8.28 5.19 -25.28
N LEU A 129 -9.42 5.83 -25.01
CA LEU A 129 -10.68 5.18 -24.63
C LEU A 129 -10.60 4.34 -23.32
N CYS A 130 -9.68 4.67 -22.41
CA CYS A 130 -9.51 4.00 -21.10
C CYS A 130 -9.20 2.50 -21.14
N ILE A 131 -9.06 1.89 -22.32
CA ILE A 131 -8.75 0.46 -22.46
C ILE A 131 -7.40 0.10 -21.82
N PRO A 132 -6.31 0.88 -22.00
CA PRO A 132 -5.04 0.56 -21.36
C PRO A 132 -5.07 0.68 -19.83
N LEU A 133 -6.03 1.42 -19.26
CA LEU A 133 -6.15 1.63 -17.82
C LEU A 133 -6.41 0.31 -17.07
N LEU A 134 -7.13 -0.62 -17.70
CA LEU A 134 -7.41 -1.96 -17.14
C LEU A 134 -6.13 -2.77 -16.90
N TRP A 135 -5.12 -2.60 -17.76
CA TRP A 135 -3.84 -3.27 -17.64
C TRP A 135 -2.84 -2.49 -16.79
N LEU A 136 -3.02 -1.18 -16.71
CA LEU A 136 -2.14 -0.30 -15.96
C LEU A 136 -2.31 -0.49 -14.44
N ALA A 137 -3.52 -0.78 -13.96
CA ALA A 137 -3.79 -0.98 -12.54
C ALA A 137 -3.00 -2.16 -11.93
N PRO A 138 -3.05 -3.41 -12.46
CA PRO A 138 -2.26 -4.51 -11.93
C PRO A 138 -0.75 -4.28 -12.09
N TYR A 139 -0.33 -3.61 -13.16
CA TYR A 139 1.07 -3.24 -13.37
C TYR A 139 1.58 -2.33 -12.23
N TYR A 140 0.83 -1.28 -11.89
CA TYR A 140 1.21 -0.35 -10.83
C TYR A 140 1.35 -1.05 -9.47
N VAL A 141 0.39 -1.89 -9.09
CA VAL A 141 0.47 -2.63 -7.82
C VAL A 141 1.68 -3.55 -7.79
N THR A 142 2.00 -4.21 -8.90
CA THR A 142 3.20 -5.06 -9.00
C THR A 142 4.49 -4.25 -8.82
N VAL A 143 4.58 -3.06 -9.43
CA VAL A 143 5.76 -2.17 -9.31
C VAL A 143 5.95 -1.72 -7.86
N ILE A 144 4.88 -1.28 -7.19
CA ILE A 144 4.95 -0.87 -5.78
C ILE A 144 5.32 -2.05 -4.87
N THR A 145 4.81 -3.24 -5.15
CA THR A 145 5.13 -4.43 -4.36
C THR A 145 6.61 -4.82 -4.52
N LYS A 146 7.16 -4.73 -5.74
CA LYS A 146 8.60 -4.95 -5.97
C LYS A 146 9.45 -3.89 -5.27
N PHE A 147 9.05 -2.64 -5.33
CA PHE A 147 9.72 -1.56 -4.63
C PHE A 147 9.78 -1.82 -3.11
N TYR A 148 8.70 -2.32 -2.52
CA TYR A 148 8.71 -2.75 -1.11
C TYR A 148 9.72 -3.88 -0.85
N GLU A 149 9.79 -4.90 -1.70
CA GLU A 149 10.76 -5.99 -1.56
C GLU A 149 12.21 -5.50 -1.68
N ASP A 150 12.46 -4.55 -2.59
CA ASP A 150 13.79 -3.95 -2.76
C ASP A 150 14.21 -3.15 -1.53
N LEU A 151 13.32 -2.31 -0.97
CA LEU A 151 13.58 -1.58 0.28
C LEU A 151 13.82 -2.52 1.46
N LYS A 152 13.06 -3.60 1.54
CA LYS A 152 13.23 -4.63 2.58
C LYS A 152 14.60 -5.31 2.47
N ALA A 153 15.03 -5.62 1.25
CA ALA A 153 16.35 -6.21 1.00
C ALA A 153 17.49 -5.24 1.35
N GLU A 154 17.31 -3.95 1.11
CA GLU A 154 18.26 -2.91 1.48
C GLU A 154 18.43 -2.80 2.99
N GLN A 155 17.34 -2.75 3.75
CA GLN A 155 17.39 -2.74 5.22
C GLN A 155 18.13 -3.95 5.81
N VAL A 156 17.96 -5.13 5.21
CA VAL A 156 18.68 -6.34 5.65
C VAL A 156 20.19 -6.23 5.39
N ARG A 157 20.60 -5.54 4.32
CA ARG A 157 22.03 -5.34 4.01
C ARG A 157 22.71 -4.30 4.90
N GLU A 158 21.95 -3.33 5.39
CA GLU A 158 22.46 -2.27 6.28
C GLU A 158 22.64 -2.74 7.73
N ILE A 159 22.08 -3.88 8.11
CA ILE A 159 22.33 -4.47 9.43
C ILE A 159 23.74 -5.09 9.40
N PRO A 160 24.77 -4.49 10.04
CA PRO A 160 26.10 -5.10 10.10
C PRO A 160 25.99 -6.44 10.84
N ILE A 161 26.55 -7.49 10.22
CA ILE A 161 26.74 -8.80 10.86
C ILE A 161 27.72 -8.54 12.03
N GLN A 162 27.17 -8.49 13.25
CA GLN A 162 27.96 -8.45 14.47
C GLN A 162 28.43 -9.87 14.84
#